data_c062c8f5a3bed821b86abfd07e18c01a
#
_entry.id   c062c8f5a3bed821b86abfd07e18c01a
#
_cell.length_a   1.000
_cell.length_b   1.000
_cell.length_c   1.000
_cell.angle_alpha   90.00
_cell.angle_beta   90.00
_cell.angle_gamma   90.00
#
_symmetry.space_group_name_H-M   'P 1'
#
loop_
_entity.id
_entity.type
_entity.pdbx_description
1 polymer ?
#
loop_
_entity_poly.entity_id
_entity_poly.type
_entity_poly.pdbx_seq_one_letter_code
_entity_poly.pdbx_strand_id
1 'polypeptide(L)'
;MSGGQRQRISIARALSLEPEILVCDEATSALDVSVQESVIRLLVRLQKEKNISMLFICHDLALIRSFAHQIAVMYLGNIVEVIPGEDVTEKSLHPYTQALLGAQFSIHMDQNKKIESIESEAPSPLDVPHGCPFQNRCEHCMEKCRTIRPVLTEVESGHEVACHYVTEK
;
A
#
# COMPACT_ATOMS: atom_id res chain seq x y z
N MET A 1 4.46 -16.23 -26.19
CA MET A 1 5.08 -15.13 -25.40
C MET A 1 4.76 -15.37 -23.93
N SER A 2 5.78 -15.35 -23.05
CA SER A 2 5.56 -15.44 -21.59
C SER A 2 4.93 -14.15 -21.03
N GLY A 3 4.34 -14.24 -19.81
CA GLY A 3 3.78 -13.06 -19.13
C GLY A 3 4.81 -11.94 -18.97
N GLY A 4 6.01 -12.26 -18.53
CA GLY A 4 7.10 -11.27 -18.39
C GLY A 4 7.56 -10.65 -19.71
N GLN A 5 7.50 -11.38 -20.84
CA GLN A 5 7.80 -10.81 -22.15
C GLN A 5 6.74 -9.79 -22.57
N ARG A 6 5.45 -10.10 -22.35
CA ARG A 6 4.35 -9.16 -22.61
C ARG A 6 4.49 -7.90 -21.76
N GLN A 7 4.82 -8.06 -20.47
CA GLN A 7 5.01 -6.93 -19.58
C GLN A 7 6.14 -6.00 -20.00
N ARG A 8 7.29 -6.57 -20.40
CA ARG A 8 8.43 -5.77 -20.92
C ARG A 8 8.07 -4.99 -22.18
N ILE A 9 7.23 -5.55 -23.05
CA ILE A 9 6.75 -4.85 -24.25
C ILE A 9 5.82 -3.69 -23.85
N SER A 10 4.92 -3.90 -22.86
CA SER A 10 4.05 -2.83 -22.38
C SER A 10 4.85 -1.69 -21.75
N ILE A 11 5.88 -1.99 -20.96
CA ILE A 11 6.80 -1.00 -20.40
C ILE A 11 7.52 -0.25 -21.53
N ALA A 12 8.09 -0.96 -22.50
CA ALA A 12 8.80 -0.33 -23.64
C ALA A 12 7.86 0.61 -24.43
N ARG A 13 6.61 0.20 -24.64
CA ARG A 13 5.59 1.03 -25.30
C ARG A 13 5.28 2.30 -24.52
N ALA A 14 5.10 2.20 -23.21
CA ALA A 14 4.84 3.36 -22.37
C ALA A 14 6.03 4.34 -22.37
N LEU A 15 7.25 3.82 -22.29
CA LEU A 15 8.47 4.62 -22.28
C LEU A 15 8.85 5.22 -23.64
N SER A 16 8.32 4.71 -24.76
CA SER A 16 8.57 5.28 -26.08
C SER A 16 8.05 6.69 -26.27
N LEU A 17 7.15 7.14 -25.38
CA LEU A 17 6.62 8.50 -25.35
C LEU A 17 7.45 9.45 -24.47
N GLU A 18 8.56 8.99 -23.90
CA GLU A 18 9.44 9.74 -22.99
C GLU A 18 8.66 10.47 -21.88
N PRO A 19 7.81 9.77 -21.10
CA PRO A 19 6.96 10.38 -20.11
C PRO A 19 7.78 10.92 -18.92
N GLU A 20 7.32 12.01 -18.30
CA GLU A 20 7.84 12.51 -17.02
C GLU A 20 7.29 11.68 -15.84
N ILE A 21 6.08 11.12 -15.99
CA ILE A 21 5.40 10.30 -14.98
C ILE A 21 4.95 8.98 -15.61
N LEU A 22 5.31 7.87 -14.97
CA LEU A 22 4.87 6.53 -15.36
C LEU A 22 3.93 5.96 -14.29
N VAL A 23 2.69 5.64 -14.68
CA VAL A 23 1.72 4.95 -13.81
C VAL A 23 1.81 3.45 -14.08
N CYS A 24 2.12 2.69 -13.02
CA CYS A 24 2.25 1.22 -13.02
C CYS A 24 1.11 0.64 -12.19
N ASP A 25 -0.05 0.41 -12.83
CA ASP A 25 -1.21 -0.18 -12.17
C ASP A 25 -1.14 -1.71 -12.29
N GLU A 26 -1.01 -2.38 -11.15
CA GLU A 26 -0.85 -3.84 -11.01
C GLU A 26 0.16 -4.46 -12.01
N ALA A 27 1.21 -3.73 -12.34
CA ALA A 27 2.15 -4.07 -13.40
C ALA A 27 2.84 -5.43 -13.23
N THR A 28 2.74 -6.06 -12.07
CA THR A 28 3.41 -7.35 -11.76
C THR A 28 2.49 -8.41 -11.16
N SER A 29 1.19 -8.13 -10.97
CA SER A 29 0.25 -9.03 -10.27
C SER A 29 0.06 -10.40 -10.93
N ALA A 30 0.18 -10.48 -12.27
CA ALA A 30 0.02 -11.72 -13.04
C ALA A 30 1.34 -12.45 -13.34
N LEU A 31 2.44 -12.12 -12.63
CA LEU A 31 3.75 -12.67 -12.88
C LEU A 31 4.23 -13.57 -11.73
N ASP A 32 5.01 -14.60 -12.06
CA ASP A 32 5.73 -15.38 -11.06
C ASP A 32 6.70 -14.51 -10.27
N VAL A 33 6.96 -14.84 -9.00
CA VAL A 33 7.78 -14.05 -8.06
C VAL A 33 9.15 -13.66 -8.66
N SER A 34 9.83 -14.60 -9.31
CA SER A 34 11.15 -14.35 -9.93
C SER A 34 11.09 -13.39 -11.11
N VAL A 35 10.02 -13.47 -11.90
CA VAL A 35 9.77 -12.57 -13.03
C VAL A 35 9.35 -11.20 -12.55
N GLN A 36 8.53 -11.14 -11.51
CA GLN A 36 8.09 -9.92 -10.84
C GLN A 36 9.29 -9.11 -10.33
N GLU A 37 10.21 -9.76 -9.60
CA GLU A 37 11.44 -9.12 -9.13
C GLU A 37 12.28 -8.55 -10.28
N SER A 38 12.43 -9.30 -11.38
CA SER A 38 13.16 -8.87 -12.56
C SER A 38 12.54 -7.64 -13.24
N VAL A 39 11.19 -7.57 -13.29
CA VAL A 39 10.47 -6.41 -13.85
C VAL A 39 10.62 -5.19 -12.95
N ILE A 40 10.52 -5.35 -11.62
CA ILE A 40 10.70 -4.25 -10.66
C ILE A 40 12.12 -3.69 -10.75
N ARG A 41 13.14 -4.54 -10.76
CA ARG A 41 14.54 -4.09 -10.95
C ARG A 41 14.73 -3.30 -12.26
N LEU A 42 14.07 -3.73 -13.34
CA LEU A 42 14.07 -3.00 -14.60
C LEU A 42 13.43 -1.62 -14.43
N LEU A 43 12.25 -1.53 -13.81
CA LEU A 43 11.53 -0.27 -13.60
C LEU A 43 12.34 0.71 -12.73
N VAL A 44 12.90 0.24 -11.61
CA VAL A 44 13.77 1.05 -10.73
C VAL A 44 15.00 1.57 -11.46
N ARG A 45 15.62 0.74 -12.29
CA ARG A 45 16.74 1.17 -13.11
C ARG A 45 16.33 2.26 -14.11
N LEU A 46 15.24 2.03 -14.84
CA LEU A 46 14.70 2.99 -15.82
C LEU A 46 14.29 4.31 -15.18
N GLN A 47 13.72 4.26 -13.97
CA GLN A 47 13.37 5.44 -13.17
C GLN A 47 14.61 6.31 -12.95
N LYS A 48 15.74 5.70 -12.53
CA LYS A 48 17.00 6.40 -12.28
C LYS A 48 17.66 6.91 -13.57
N GLU A 49 17.73 6.05 -14.59
CA GLU A 49 18.39 6.39 -15.87
C GLU A 49 17.65 7.47 -16.65
N LYS A 50 16.32 7.46 -16.59
CA LYS A 50 15.45 8.38 -17.31
C LYS A 50 14.97 9.57 -16.48
N ASN A 51 15.26 9.58 -15.17
CA ASN A 51 14.80 10.59 -14.21
C ASN A 51 13.28 10.81 -14.27
N ILE A 52 12.50 9.72 -14.35
CA ILE A 52 11.04 9.74 -14.39
C ILE A 52 10.47 9.52 -13.00
N SER A 53 9.31 10.13 -12.71
CA SER A 53 8.52 9.81 -11.51
C SER A 53 7.67 8.56 -11.78
N MET A 54 7.52 7.67 -10.76
CA MET A 54 6.64 6.51 -10.88
C MET A 54 5.58 6.51 -9.81
N LEU A 55 4.33 6.30 -10.23
CA LEU A 55 3.22 5.93 -9.36
C LEU A 55 2.97 4.43 -9.52
N PHE A 56 3.25 3.66 -8.47
CA PHE A 56 3.11 2.21 -8.50
C PHE A 56 1.90 1.80 -7.64
N ILE A 57 0.91 1.13 -8.25
CA ILE A 57 -0.29 0.64 -7.58
C ILE A 57 -0.20 -0.87 -7.47
N CYS A 58 -0.26 -1.40 -6.26
CA CYS A 58 -0.28 -2.83 -6.00
C CYS A 58 -0.94 -3.14 -4.64
N HIS A 59 -1.28 -4.39 -4.42
CA HIS A 59 -1.83 -4.89 -3.15
C HIS A 59 -0.78 -5.57 -2.26
N ASP A 60 0.47 -5.69 -2.73
CA ASP A 60 1.56 -6.34 -1.99
C ASP A 60 2.48 -5.28 -1.33
N LEU A 61 2.26 -5.08 -0.03
CA LEU A 61 3.03 -4.13 0.78
C LEU A 61 4.49 -4.59 0.98
N ALA A 62 4.74 -5.91 1.04
CA ALA A 62 6.09 -6.44 1.17
C ALA A 62 6.93 -6.15 -0.08
N LEU A 63 6.29 -6.20 -1.25
CA LEU A 63 6.95 -5.87 -2.50
C LEU A 63 7.29 -4.38 -2.57
N ILE A 64 6.30 -3.50 -2.33
CA ILE A 64 6.45 -2.06 -2.58
C ILE A 64 7.46 -1.40 -1.63
N ARG A 65 7.53 -1.86 -0.36
CA ARG A 65 8.50 -1.36 0.61
C ARG A 65 9.97 -1.54 0.19
N SER A 66 10.25 -2.48 -0.72
CA SER A 66 11.61 -2.76 -1.16
C SER A 66 12.19 -1.71 -2.10
N PHE A 67 11.37 -0.83 -2.68
CA PHE A 67 11.82 0.14 -3.67
C PHE A 67 11.11 1.50 -3.64
N ALA A 68 9.95 1.61 -3.00
CA ALA A 68 9.21 2.86 -2.94
C ALA A 68 9.86 3.84 -1.97
N HIS A 69 9.94 5.11 -2.35
CA HIS A 69 10.39 6.18 -1.45
C HIS A 69 9.29 6.56 -0.46
N GLN A 70 8.04 6.57 -0.92
CA GLN A 70 6.87 6.88 -0.11
C GLN A 70 5.74 5.90 -0.46
N ILE A 71 4.99 5.49 0.55
CA ILE A 71 3.86 4.57 0.42
C ILE A 71 2.61 5.28 0.90
N ALA A 72 1.57 5.32 0.06
CA ALA A 72 0.23 5.75 0.43
C ALA A 72 -0.67 4.52 0.56
N VAL A 73 -1.14 4.23 1.76
CA VAL A 73 -2.05 3.12 2.04
C VAL A 73 -3.49 3.60 1.85
N MET A 74 -4.25 2.88 1.03
CA MET A 74 -5.64 3.20 0.72
C MET A 74 -6.60 2.14 1.30
N TYR A 75 -7.72 2.60 1.83
CA TYR A 75 -8.83 1.75 2.25
C TYR A 75 -10.17 2.37 1.80
N LEU A 76 -10.98 1.60 1.06
CA LEU A 76 -12.28 2.05 0.52
C LEU A 76 -12.21 3.45 -0.14
N GLY A 77 -11.22 3.66 -1.03
CA GLY A 77 -11.05 4.92 -1.74
C GLY A 77 -10.49 6.09 -0.93
N ASN A 78 -10.10 5.87 0.33
CA ASN A 78 -9.53 6.91 1.18
C ASN A 78 -8.06 6.58 1.49
N ILE A 79 -7.18 7.58 1.44
CA ILE A 79 -5.81 7.44 1.96
C ILE A 79 -5.91 7.46 3.49
N VAL A 80 -5.39 6.43 4.13
CA VAL A 80 -5.42 6.27 5.59
C VAL A 80 -4.06 6.52 6.23
N GLU A 81 -2.98 6.32 5.48
CA GLU A 81 -1.62 6.57 5.94
C GLU A 81 -0.72 6.88 4.75
N VAL A 82 0.19 7.83 4.91
CA VAL A 82 1.30 8.11 3.98
C VAL A 82 2.58 8.04 4.79
N ILE A 83 3.54 7.20 4.36
CA ILE A 83 4.72 6.88 5.16
C ILE A 83 5.94 6.65 4.25
N PRO A 84 7.18 7.01 4.67
CA PRO A 84 8.39 6.60 3.97
C PRO A 84 8.47 5.08 3.81
N GLY A 85 8.88 4.60 2.63
CA GLY A 85 8.91 3.16 2.34
C GLY A 85 9.77 2.35 3.30
N GLU A 86 10.90 2.91 3.75
CA GLU A 86 11.81 2.29 4.71
C GLU A 86 11.20 2.13 6.11
N ASP A 87 10.28 3.01 6.49
CA ASP A 87 9.69 3.07 7.83
C ASP A 87 8.42 2.24 7.97
N VAL A 88 7.80 1.81 6.88
CA VAL A 88 6.46 1.20 6.90
C VAL A 88 6.34 -0.03 7.80
N THR A 89 7.39 -0.81 7.93
CA THR A 89 7.39 -2.03 8.75
C THR A 89 7.43 -1.75 10.24
N GLU A 90 8.16 -0.72 10.66
CA GLU A 90 8.47 -0.46 12.07
C GLU A 90 7.65 0.70 12.64
N LYS A 91 7.27 1.67 11.79
CA LYS A 91 6.65 2.92 12.22
C LYS A 91 5.21 3.11 11.75
N SER A 92 4.59 2.14 11.07
CA SER A 92 3.18 2.27 10.68
C SER A 92 2.28 2.46 11.91
N LEU A 93 1.35 3.39 11.83
CA LEU A 93 0.51 3.81 12.96
C LEU A 93 -0.96 3.51 12.72
N HIS A 94 -1.43 3.52 11.46
CA HIS A 94 -2.83 3.23 11.20
C HIS A 94 -3.14 1.74 11.41
N PRO A 95 -4.20 1.38 12.18
CA PRO A 95 -4.53 -0.02 12.48
C PRO A 95 -4.71 -0.90 11.24
N TYR A 96 -5.19 -0.35 10.13
CA TYR A 96 -5.29 -1.10 8.86
C TYR A 96 -3.92 -1.43 8.27
N THR A 97 -2.97 -0.50 8.26
CA THR A 97 -1.60 -0.73 7.79
C THR A 97 -0.92 -1.81 8.62
N GLN A 98 -1.06 -1.75 9.93
CA GLN A 98 -0.52 -2.75 10.86
C GLN A 98 -1.13 -4.13 10.61
N ALA A 99 -2.44 -4.20 10.37
CA ALA A 99 -3.13 -5.46 10.05
C ALA A 99 -2.66 -6.05 8.71
N LEU A 100 -2.42 -5.21 7.68
CA LEU A 100 -1.85 -5.66 6.40
C LEU A 100 -0.45 -6.25 6.58
N LEU A 101 0.41 -5.60 7.37
CA LEU A 101 1.74 -6.11 7.69
C LEU A 101 1.66 -7.41 8.48
N GLY A 102 0.81 -7.48 9.50
CA GLY A 102 0.60 -8.69 10.30
C GLY A 102 0.16 -9.89 9.48
N ALA A 103 -0.74 -9.71 8.52
CA ALA A 103 -1.20 -10.76 7.63
C ALA A 103 -0.09 -11.31 6.71
N GLN A 104 0.83 -10.46 6.26
CA GLN A 104 1.96 -10.89 5.42
C GLN A 104 3.02 -11.68 6.20
N PHE A 105 3.33 -11.25 7.43
CA PHE A 105 4.34 -11.93 8.26
C PHE A 105 3.88 -13.28 8.80
N SER A 106 2.56 -13.50 8.99
CA SER A 106 2.04 -14.77 9.52
C SER A 106 2.21 -15.94 8.56
N ILE A 107 2.39 -15.72 7.27
CA ILE A 107 2.66 -16.78 6.28
C ILE A 107 4.08 -17.34 6.45
N HIS A 108 5.00 -16.61 7.04
CA HIS A 108 6.41 -17.00 7.20
C HIS A 108 6.84 -17.26 8.65
N MET A 109 5.99 -17.07 9.66
CA MET A 109 6.33 -17.23 11.08
C MET A 109 5.31 -18.11 11.83
N ASP A 110 5.87 -18.99 12.64
CA ASP A 110 5.31 -19.82 13.72
C ASP A 110 3.79 -20.06 13.75
N GLN A 111 3.41 -21.32 13.53
CA GLN A 111 2.03 -21.83 13.54
C GLN A 111 1.27 -21.63 14.87
N ASN A 112 1.92 -21.11 15.92
CA ASN A 112 1.36 -20.87 17.24
C ASN A 112 0.98 -19.40 17.53
N LYS A 113 1.28 -18.45 16.65
CA LYS A 113 0.82 -17.07 16.81
C LYS A 113 -0.59 -16.96 16.22
N LYS A 114 -1.59 -16.66 17.04
CA LYS A 114 -2.93 -16.29 16.54
C LYS A 114 -2.77 -15.24 15.48
N ILE A 115 -3.16 -15.58 14.25
CA ILE A 115 -3.31 -14.60 13.17
C ILE A 115 -4.47 -13.73 13.64
N GLU A 116 -4.19 -12.49 13.98
CA GLU A 116 -5.21 -11.45 14.12
C GLU A 116 -5.74 -11.17 12.71
N SER A 117 -6.50 -12.13 12.18
CA SER A 117 -7.22 -11.95 10.94
C SER A 117 -8.25 -10.87 11.17
N ILE A 118 -8.34 -9.94 10.24
CA ILE A 118 -9.41 -8.96 10.22
C ILE A 118 -10.71 -9.76 10.06
N GLU A 119 -11.39 -10.05 11.17
CA GLU A 119 -12.47 -11.06 11.31
C GLU A 119 -13.76 -10.74 10.53
N SER A 120 -13.85 -9.61 9.84
CA SER A 120 -15.05 -9.24 9.09
C SER A 120 -14.79 -9.11 7.60
N GLU A 121 -15.77 -9.50 6.78
CA GLU A 121 -15.76 -9.19 5.33
C GLU A 121 -15.53 -7.70 5.10
N ALA A 122 -14.75 -7.38 4.05
CA ALA A 122 -14.58 -5.98 3.66
C ALA A 122 -15.95 -5.41 3.27
N PRO A 123 -16.37 -4.26 3.83
CA PRO A 123 -17.61 -3.63 3.44
C PRO A 123 -17.58 -3.27 1.95
N SER A 124 -18.77 -3.20 1.36
CA SER A 124 -18.89 -2.81 -0.05
C SER A 124 -18.27 -1.43 -0.27
N PRO A 125 -17.45 -1.24 -1.31
CA PRO A 125 -16.94 0.08 -1.66
C PRO A 125 -18.04 1.08 -2.06
N LEU A 126 -19.27 0.60 -2.27
CA LEU A 126 -20.44 1.42 -2.55
C LEU A 126 -21.15 1.93 -1.29
N ASP A 127 -20.82 1.37 -0.13
CA ASP A 127 -21.42 1.72 1.17
C ASP A 127 -20.32 2.07 2.19
N VAL A 128 -19.61 3.17 1.89
CA VAL A 128 -18.52 3.65 2.75
C VAL A 128 -19.11 4.35 3.97
N PRO A 129 -18.73 3.97 5.21
CA PRO A 129 -19.21 4.62 6.43
C PRO A 129 -18.95 6.14 6.44
N HIS A 130 -19.87 6.91 7.04
CA HIS A 130 -19.74 8.37 7.14
C HIS A 130 -18.50 8.82 7.93
N GLY A 131 -18.15 8.10 8.99
CA GLY A 131 -16.97 8.34 9.81
C GLY A 131 -15.70 7.71 9.22
N CYS A 132 -14.88 7.12 10.08
CA CYS A 132 -13.68 6.40 9.66
C CYS A 132 -14.06 5.20 8.76
N PRO A 133 -13.50 5.07 7.56
CA PRO A 133 -13.82 3.95 6.67
C PRO A 133 -13.51 2.58 7.28
N PHE A 134 -12.51 2.51 8.17
CA PHE A 134 -12.06 1.28 8.81
C PHE A 134 -12.79 0.97 10.14
N GLN A 135 -13.73 1.81 10.59
CA GLN A 135 -14.39 1.73 11.91
C GLN A 135 -14.95 0.35 12.27
N ASN A 136 -15.54 -0.36 11.31
CA ASN A 136 -16.22 -1.64 11.55
C ASN A 136 -15.24 -2.82 11.77
N ARG A 137 -13.96 -2.61 11.46
CA ARG A 137 -12.90 -3.63 11.52
C ARG A 137 -11.74 -3.22 12.44
N CYS A 138 -11.86 -2.05 13.08
CA CYS A 138 -10.83 -1.46 13.91
C CYS A 138 -11.04 -1.82 15.38
N GLU A 139 -10.05 -2.47 16.00
CA GLU A 139 -10.07 -2.80 17.43
C GLU A 139 -10.01 -1.55 18.33
N HIS A 140 -9.48 -0.44 17.79
CA HIS A 140 -9.36 0.85 18.48
C HIS A 140 -10.49 1.82 18.11
N CYS A 141 -11.64 1.29 17.61
CA CYS A 141 -12.75 2.14 17.20
C CYS A 141 -13.35 2.91 18.37
N MET A 142 -13.35 4.24 18.27
CA MET A 142 -13.95 5.16 19.23
C MET A 142 -15.29 5.68 18.70
N GLU A 143 -16.12 6.29 19.58
CA GLU A 143 -17.40 6.91 19.20
C GLU A 143 -17.20 7.96 18.09
N LYS A 144 -16.15 8.76 18.17
CA LYS A 144 -15.79 9.74 17.16
C LYS A 144 -15.52 9.13 15.79
N CYS A 145 -14.95 7.91 15.75
CA CYS A 145 -14.72 7.19 14.49
C CYS A 145 -16.00 6.84 13.74
N ARG A 146 -17.14 6.75 14.44
CA ARG A 146 -18.44 6.43 13.84
C ARG A 146 -19.09 7.64 13.17
N THR A 147 -18.78 8.84 13.64
CA THR A 147 -19.48 10.07 13.25
C THR A 147 -18.63 11.03 12.44
N ILE A 148 -17.32 11.09 12.70
CA ILE A 148 -16.39 12.04 12.09
C ILE A 148 -15.33 11.30 11.31
N ARG A 149 -15.14 11.67 10.04
CA ARG A 149 -14.07 11.15 9.21
C ARG A 149 -12.74 11.74 9.66
N PRO A 150 -11.72 10.90 9.99
CA PRO A 150 -10.40 11.41 10.29
C PRO A 150 -9.79 12.04 9.04
N VAL A 151 -9.05 13.12 9.23
CA VAL A 151 -8.27 13.77 8.17
C VAL A 151 -6.82 13.34 8.25
N LEU A 152 -6.13 13.33 7.12
CA LEU A 152 -4.73 13.04 7.05
C LEU A 152 -3.97 14.15 7.79
N THR A 153 -3.21 13.77 8.82
CA THR A 153 -2.50 14.69 9.71
C THR A 153 -1.05 14.23 9.83
N GLU A 154 -0.11 15.15 9.65
CA GLU A 154 1.31 14.88 9.80
C GLU A 154 1.62 14.59 11.29
N VAL A 155 2.24 13.45 11.55
CA VAL A 155 2.67 12.98 12.88
C VAL A 155 4.18 13.05 13.04
N GLU A 156 4.91 12.82 11.96
CA GLU A 156 6.36 13.01 11.82
C GLU A 156 6.65 13.53 10.41
N SER A 157 7.84 14.06 10.18
CA SER A 157 8.21 14.58 8.85
C SER A 157 8.04 13.53 7.75
N GLY A 158 7.11 13.79 6.80
CA GLY A 158 6.78 12.88 5.71
C GLY A 158 5.95 11.67 6.10
N HIS A 159 5.43 11.61 7.35
CA HIS A 159 4.51 10.60 7.83
C HIS A 159 3.18 11.22 8.24
N GLU A 160 2.13 10.89 7.50
CA GLU A 160 0.77 11.40 7.72
C GLU A 160 -0.20 10.25 8.00
N VAL A 161 -1.12 10.43 8.94
CA VAL A 161 -2.08 9.39 9.35
C VAL A 161 -3.48 9.97 9.49
N ALA A 162 -4.49 9.30 8.92
CA ALA A 162 -5.90 9.63 9.09
C ALA A 162 -6.53 8.73 10.16
N CYS A 163 -6.21 8.96 11.45
CA CYS A 163 -6.67 8.13 12.55
C CYS A 163 -6.85 8.93 13.85
N HIS A 164 -8.08 9.01 14.38
CA HIS A 164 -8.35 9.68 15.66
C HIS A 164 -7.61 9.04 16.84
N TYR A 165 -7.48 7.71 16.85
CA TYR A 165 -6.76 6.98 17.91
C TYR A 165 -5.28 7.36 17.98
N VAL A 166 -4.68 7.71 16.86
CA VAL A 166 -3.26 8.11 16.77
C VAL A 166 -3.08 9.59 17.07
N THR A 167 -3.96 10.44 16.55
CA THR A 167 -3.79 11.91 16.61
C THR A 167 -4.35 12.54 17.88
N GLU A 168 -5.09 11.79 18.73
CA GLU A 168 -5.68 12.29 19.97
C GLU A 168 -5.04 11.66 21.23
N LYS A 169 -3.90 11.01 21.08
CA LYS A 169 -3.03 10.61 22.19
C LYS A 169 -2.13 11.78 22.56
#